data_9a988450fab57e2dd8f0e8921655c550
#
_entry.id   9a988450fab57e2dd8f0e8921655c550
#
_cell.length_a   1.000
_cell.length_b   1.000
_cell.length_c   1.000
_cell.angle_alpha   90.00
_cell.angle_beta   90.00
_cell.angle_gamma   90.00
#
_symmetry.space_group_name_H-M   'P 1'
#
loop_
_entity.id
_entity.type
_entity.pdbx_description
1 polymer ?
#
loop_
_entity_poly.entity_id
_entity_poly.type
_entity_poly.pdbx_seq_one_letter_code
_entity_poly.pdbx_strand_id
1 'polypeptide(L)'
;MNVIEGKMTQDGIKVGIVVARFNEFITAKLLGGAKDGLVRHDVPEKNIDVAWVPGAFEIPLIAKKMAKSGKYDAIICLGAVIRGATSHYDYVCNEVSKGIASVSLESEIPVMFGVVTTENIEQAIERAGTIAGNKGYDCALGAIEMINLVRQIG
;
A
#
# COMPACT_ATOMS: atom_id res chain seq x y z
N MET A 1 9.13 27.88 -15.95
CA MET A 1 9.16 26.92 -14.85
C MET A 1 9.38 25.51 -15.42
N ASN A 2 9.95 24.65 -14.63
CA ASN A 2 10.08 23.24 -15.00
C ASN A 2 9.13 22.42 -14.12
N VAL A 3 8.22 21.68 -14.75
CA VAL A 3 7.26 20.86 -14.03
C VAL A 3 7.71 19.40 -14.10
N ILE A 4 7.84 18.77 -12.94
CA ILE A 4 8.27 17.38 -12.84
C ILE A 4 7.05 16.54 -12.44
N GLU A 5 6.66 15.60 -13.28
CA GLU A 5 5.49 14.76 -13.06
C GLU A 5 5.88 13.29 -13.28
N GLY A 6 5.39 12.42 -12.41
CA GLY A 6 5.61 10.99 -12.55
C GLY A 6 4.78 10.43 -13.69
N LYS A 7 5.42 9.68 -14.57
CA LYS A 7 4.75 9.00 -15.68
C LYS A 7 4.18 7.67 -15.22
N MET A 8 3.21 7.16 -15.98
CA MET A 8 2.57 5.88 -15.69
C MET A 8 3.19 4.73 -16.48
N THR A 9 4.47 4.87 -16.82
CA THR A 9 5.19 3.84 -17.59
C THR A 9 5.93 2.89 -16.68
N GLN A 10 6.03 1.64 -17.09
CA GLN A 10 6.76 0.61 -16.39
C GLN A 10 8.11 0.39 -17.07
N ASP A 11 9.20 0.41 -16.29
CA ASP A 11 10.53 0.07 -16.75
C ASP A 11 11.28 -0.60 -15.63
N GLY A 12 11.25 -1.93 -15.59
CA GLY A 12 11.92 -2.73 -14.58
C GLY A 12 11.40 -2.53 -13.15
N ILE A 13 10.16 -2.08 -12.99
CA ILE A 13 9.58 -1.81 -11.67
C ILE A 13 9.41 -3.09 -10.87
N LYS A 14 9.84 -3.06 -9.61
CA LYS A 14 9.65 -4.14 -8.64
C LYS A 14 8.92 -3.58 -7.43
N VAL A 15 7.85 -4.25 -7.02
CA VAL A 15 6.98 -3.77 -5.94
C VAL A 15 6.80 -4.86 -4.89
N GLY A 16 6.96 -4.47 -3.62
CA GLY A 16 6.60 -5.29 -2.49
C GLY A 16 5.26 -4.88 -1.94
N ILE A 17 4.41 -5.84 -1.61
CA ILE A 17 3.12 -5.59 -1.00
C ILE A 17 3.11 -6.24 0.38
N VAL A 18 2.77 -5.46 1.41
CA VAL A 18 2.56 -5.96 2.76
C VAL A 18 1.07 -5.91 3.03
N VAL A 19 0.46 -7.05 3.33
CA VAL A 19 -0.98 -7.12 3.53
C VAL A 19 -1.31 -7.80 4.86
N ALA A 20 -2.23 -7.20 5.63
CA ALA A 20 -2.66 -7.73 6.92
C ALA A 20 -3.70 -8.83 6.72
N ARG A 21 -3.56 -9.93 7.47
CA ARG A 21 -4.52 -11.04 7.44
C ARG A 21 -5.80 -10.70 8.21
N PHE A 22 -5.70 -9.93 9.27
CA PHE A 22 -6.88 -9.53 10.03
C PHE A 22 -7.84 -8.74 9.13
N ASN A 23 -9.12 -9.08 9.15
CA ASN A 23 -10.13 -8.60 8.22
C ASN A 23 -9.83 -9.04 6.77
N GLU A 24 -9.44 -10.31 6.61
CA GLU A 24 -8.99 -10.85 5.32
C GLU A 24 -10.03 -10.70 4.20
N PHE A 25 -11.32 -10.77 4.52
CA PHE A 25 -12.37 -10.54 3.54
C PHE A 25 -12.18 -9.19 2.80
N ILE A 26 -11.76 -8.17 3.55
CA ILE A 26 -11.50 -6.84 2.98
C ILE A 26 -10.10 -6.77 2.38
N THR A 27 -9.08 -7.24 3.12
CA THR A 27 -7.70 -7.07 2.69
C THR A 27 -7.36 -7.89 1.45
N ALA A 28 -8.00 -9.07 1.27
CA ALA A 28 -7.83 -9.84 0.05
C ALA A 28 -8.35 -9.09 -1.18
N LYS A 29 -9.45 -8.33 -1.03
CA LYS A 29 -9.97 -7.50 -2.12
C LYS A 29 -9.04 -6.33 -2.44
N LEU A 30 -8.44 -5.74 -1.41
CA LEU A 30 -7.44 -4.68 -1.60
C LEU A 30 -6.21 -5.23 -2.33
N LEU A 31 -5.76 -6.41 -1.94
CA LEU A 31 -4.63 -7.08 -2.60
C LEU A 31 -4.94 -7.37 -4.07
N GLY A 32 -6.14 -7.88 -4.35
CA GLY A 32 -6.58 -8.11 -5.72
C GLY A 32 -6.56 -6.84 -6.56
N GLY A 33 -7.01 -5.73 -5.99
CA GLY A 33 -6.98 -4.43 -6.66
C GLY A 33 -5.57 -3.94 -6.91
N ALA A 34 -4.68 -4.08 -5.94
CA ALA A 34 -3.29 -3.66 -6.09
C ALA A 34 -2.59 -4.47 -7.20
N LYS A 35 -2.75 -5.80 -7.17
CA LYS A 35 -2.17 -6.66 -8.21
C LYS A 35 -2.73 -6.32 -9.59
N ASP A 36 -4.04 -6.14 -9.68
CA ASP A 36 -4.70 -5.78 -10.94
C ASP A 36 -4.16 -4.46 -11.48
N GLY A 37 -4.03 -3.44 -10.63
CA GLY A 37 -3.50 -2.15 -11.04
C GLY A 37 -2.07 -2.23 -11.56
N LEU A 38 -1.22 -3.00 -10.89
CA LEU A 38 0.16 -3.19 -11.32
C LEU A 38 0.24 -3.95 -12.65
N VAL A 39 -0.47 -5.06 -12.76
CA VAL A 39 -0.43 -5.91 -13.96
C VAL A 39 -1.01 -5.20 -15.18
N ARG A 40 -2.11 -4.45 -15.00
CA ARG A 40 -2.69 -3.67 -16.11
C ARG A 40 -1.76 -2.57 -16.61
N HIS A 41 -0.78 -2.17 -15.81
CA HIS A 41 0.23 -1.20 -16.21
C HIS A 41 1.57 -1.88 -16.50
N ASP A 42 1.51 -3.14 -16.90
CA ASP A 42 2.64 -3.92 -17.45
C ASP A 42 3.73 -4.29 -16.44
N VAL A 43 3.45 -4.21 -15.14
CA VAL A 43 4.38 -4.75 -14.14
C VAL A 43 4.24 -6.27 -14.12
N PRO A 44 5.31 -7.02 -14.46
CA PRO A 44 5.20 -8.48 -14.48
C PRO A 44 4.93 -9.05 -13.10
N GLU A 45 4.13 -10.11 -13.02
CA GLU A 45 3.82 -10.75 -11.72
C GLU A 45 5.09 -11.20 -10.99
N LYS A 46 6.11 -11.64 -11.71
CA LYS A 46 7.39 -12.03 -11.11
C LYS A 46 8.10 -10.89 -10.38
N ASN A 47 7.71 -9.66 -10.66
CA ASN A 47 8.28 -8.46 -10.02
C ASN A 47 7.44 -7.98 -8.84
N ILE A 48 6.42 -8.75 -8.45
CA ILE A 48 5.53 -8.41 -7.34
C ILE A 48 5.67 -9.48 -6.27
N ASP A 49 6.11 -9.06 -5.08
CA ASP A 49 6.19 -9.95 -3.92
C ASP A 49 5.14 -9.53 -2.90
N VAL A 50 4.49 -10.52 -2.30
CA VAL A 50 3.43 -10.28 -1.31
C VAL A 50 3.83 -10.91 0.01
N ALA A 51 3.87 -10.10 1.06
CA ALA A 51 4.13 -10.56 2.42
C ALA A 51 2.86 -10.38 3.25
N TRP A 52 2.36 -11.47 3.83
CA TRP A 52 1.22 -11.45 4.74
C TRP A 52 1.70 -11.24 6.17
N VAL A 53 1.07 -10.31 6.88
CA VAL A 53 1.31 -10.08 8.32
C VAL A 53 0.04 -10.35 9.11
N PRO A 54 0.14 -10.63 10.43
CA PRO A 54 -1.05 -10.95 11.23
C PRO A 54 -2.11 -9.85 11.25
N GLY A 55 -1.70 -8.61 11.46
CA GLY A 55 -2.62 -7.48 11.56
C GLY A 55 -1.97 -6.20 11.07
N ALA A 56 -2.74 -5.12 11.05
CA ALA A 56 -2.27 -3.83 10.58
C ALA A 56 -1.09 -3.30 11.41
N PHE A 57 -1.09 -3.59 12.71
CA PHE A 57 -0.03 -3.11 13.61
C PHE A 57 1.35 -3.64 13.24
N GLU A 58 1.43 -4.80 12.59
CA GLU A 58 2.70 -5.41 12.17
C GLU A 58 3.19 -4.95 10.80
N ILE A 59 2.37 -4.18 10.07
CA ILE A 59 2.72 -3.70 8.72
C ILE A 59 4.02 -2.87 8.72
N PRO A 60 4.19 -1.87 9.60
CA PRO A 60 5.36 -1.00 9.52
C PRO A 60 6.70 -1.73 9.62
N LEU A 61 6.81 -2.73 10.48
CA LEU A 61 8.05 -3.48 10.63
C LEU A 61 8.42 -4.20 9.33
N ILE A 62 7.47 -4.90 8.73
CA ILE A 62 7.74 -5.66 7.51
C ILE A 62 7.95 -4.72 6.32
N ALA A 63 7.18 -3.64 6.26
CA ALA A 63 7.38 -2.60 5.24
C ALA A 63 8.80 -2.04 5.30
N LYS A 64 9.30 -1.75 6.50
CA LYS A 64 10.66 -1.25 6.69
C LYS A 64 11.71 -2.27 6.22
N LYS A 65 11.54 -3.54 6.59
CA LYS A 65 12.44 -4.59 6.16
C LYS A 65 12.51 -4.71 4.63
N MET A 66 11.35 -4.69 3.99
CA MET A 66 11.26 -4.79 2.53
C MET A 66 11.82 -3.53 1.87
N ALA A 67 11.47 -2.35 2.37
CA ALA A 67 11.92 -1.09 1.80
C ALA A 67 13.46 -0.95 1.85
N LYS A 68 14.07 -1.43 2.92
CA LYS A 68 15.53 -1.35 3.10
C LYS A 68 16.30 -2.50 2.47
N SER A 69 15.61 -3.49 1.90
CA SER A 69 16.26 -4.65 1.29
C SER A 69 17.00 -4.32 -0.01
N GLY A 70 16.65 -3.21 -0.65
CA GLY A 70 17.18 -2.85 -1.96
C GLY A 70 16.55 -3.62 -3.12
N LYS A 71 15.54 -4.44 -2.84
CA LYS A 71 14.91 -5.29 -3.86
C LYS A 71 13.70 -4.65 -4.54
N TYR A 72 13.15 -3.58 -3.97
CA TYR A 72 11.90 -2.99 -4.44
C TYR A 72 12.03 -1.51 -4.72
N ASP A 73 11.29 -1.05 -5.71
CA ASP A 73 11.20 0.37 -6.06
C ASP A 73 10.10 1.08 -5.27
N ALA A 74 9.13 0.33 -4.77
CA ALA A 74 8.06 0.82 -3.91
C ALA A 74 7.49 -0.30 -3.05
N ILE A 75 6.86 0.09 -1.95
CA ILE A 75 6.11 -0.82 -1.08
C ILE A 75 4.66 -0.34 -1.03
N ILE A 76 3.72 -1.27 -1.11
CA ILE A 76 2.30 -1.00 -0.92
C ILE A 76 1.85 -1.68 0.36
N CYS A 77 1.26 -0.91 1.28
CA CYS A 77 0.79 -1.42 2.56
C CYS A 77 -0.73 -1.50 2.55
N LEU A 78 -1.27 -2.70 2.75
CA LEU A 78 -2.70 -2.96 2.69
C LEU A 78 -3.21 -3.54 4.01
N GLY A 79 -4.28 -2.96 4.53
CA GLY A 79 -4.90 -3.41 5.76
C GLY A 79 -6.29 -2.83 5.89
N ALA A 80 -7.01 -3.28 6.92
CA ALA A 80 -8.33 -2.73 7.23
C ALA A 80 -8.47 -2.65 8.74
N VAL A 81 -8.72 -1.45 9.25
CA VAL A 81 -8.95 -1.20 10.66
C VAL A 81 -10.35 -0.63 10.80
N ILE A 82 -11.23 -1.39 11.43
CA ILE A 82 -12.64 -1.04 11.57
C ILE A 82 -12.90 -0.74 13.05
N ARG A 83 -13.55 0.41 13.31
CA ARG A 83 -13.82 0.83 14.69
C ARG A 83 -14.70 -0.18 15.40
N GLY A 84 -14.27 -0.58 16.59
CA GLY A 84 -15.03 -1.42 17.49
C GLY A 84 -15.54 -0.63 18.69
N ALA A 85 -15.88 -1.33 19.76
CA ALA A 85 -16.45 -0.74 20.97
C ALA A 85 -15.42 -0.12 21.91
N THR A 86 -14.12 -0.32 21.65
CA THR A 86 -13.02 0.13 22.51
C THR A 86 -12.11 1.13 21.80
N SER A 87 -11.17 1.72 22.56
CA SER A 87 -10.17 2.63 21.98
C SER A 87 -9.06 1.94 21.21
N HIS A 88 -9.09 0.61 21.10
CA HIS A 88 -8.07 -0.16 20.35
C HIS A 88 -7.87 0.36 18.92
N TYR A 89 -8.96 0.71 18.26
CA TYR A 89 -8.95 1.27 16.91
C TYR A 89 -8.01 2.48 16.80
N ASP A 90 -8.13 3.42 17.73
CA ASP A 90 -7.35 4.66 17.67
C ASP A 90 -5.84 4.38 17.82
N TYR A 91 -5.47 3.46 18.71
CA TYR A 91 -4.07 3.09 18.88
C TYR A 91 -3.50 2.44 17.62
N VAL A 92 -4.24 1.52 17.04
CA VAL A 92 -3.79 0.84 15.82
C VAL A 92 -3.66 1.83 14.67
N CYS A 93 -4.66 2.67 14.42
CA CYS A 93 -4.64 3.66 13.34
C CYS A 93 -3.47 4.63 13.48
N ASN A 94 -3.25 5.16 14.68
CA ASN A 94 -2.18 6.13 14.92
C ASN A 94 -0.81 5.53 14.67
N GLU A 95 -0.54 4.34 15.19
CA GLU A 95 0.77 3.72 15.04
C GLU A 95 1.02 3.23 13.62
N VAL A 96 0.01 2.69 12.95
CA VAL A 96 0.15 2.21 11.57
C VAL A 96 0.44 3.37 10.62
N SER A 97 -0.35 4.44 10.68
CA SER A 97 -0.16 5.58 9.78
C SER A 97 1.19 6.26 10.01
N LYS A 98 1.56 6.47 11.26
CA LYS A 98 2.84 7.07 11.63
C LYS A 98 4.00 6.18 11.22
N GLY A 99 3.89 4.87 11.47
CA GLY A 99 4.94 3.92 11.12
C GLY A 99 5.18 3.82 9.63
N ILE A 100 4.11 3.75 8.83
CA ILE A 100 4.23 3.68 7.37
C ILE A 100 4.84 4.97 6.82
N ALA A 101 4.41 6.13 7.31
CA ALA A 101 4.98 7.41 6.90
C ALA A 101 6.48 7.47 7.20
N SER A 102 6.87 6.99 8.37
CA SER A 102 8.27 6.95 8.79
C SER A 102 9.12 6.08 7.86
N VAL A 103 8.60 4.91 7.48
CA VAL A 103 9.31 4.00 6.56
C VAL A 103 9.58 4.68 5.22
N SER A 104 8.58 5.40 4.70
CA SER A 104 8.72 6.12 3.43
C SER A 104 9.85 7.14 3.48
N LEU A 105 9.87 7.95 4.53
CA LEU A 105 10.89 9.00 4.67
C LEU A 105 12.29 8.43 4.93
N GLU A 106 12.39 7.39 5.75
CA GLU A 106 13.69 6.78 6.07
C GLU A 106 14.29 6.01 4.90
N SER A 107 13.47 5.30 4.14
CA SER A 107 13.94 4.46 3.03
C SER A 107 14.11 5.23 1.72
N GLU A 108 13.47 6.37 1.61
CA GLU A 108 13.47 7.22 0.41
C GLU A 108 12.94 6.53 -0.84
N ILE A 109 12.13 5.48 -0.65
CA ILE A 109 11.34 4.91 -1.74
C ILE A 109 9.86 5.12 -1.43
N PRO A 110 8.99 5.15 -2.45
CA PRO A 110 7.55 5.29 -2.21
C PRO A 110 7.01 4.15 -1.37
N VAL A 111 6.27 4.48 -0.31
CA VAL A 111 5.55 3.51 0.51
C VAL A 111 4.10 3.98 0.54
N MET A 112 3.22 3.23 -0.11
CA MET A 112 1.83 3.64 -0.32
C MET A 112 0.94 3.18 0.83
N PHE A 113 0.09 4.09 1.28
CA PHE A 113 -0.80 3.85 2.41
C PHE A 113 -2.16 3.36 1.93
N GLY A 114 -2.34 2.06 1.91
CA GLY A 114 -3.59 1.40 1.53
C GLY A 114 -4.30 0.75 2.71
N VAL A 115 -4.10 1.27 3.91
CA VAL A 115 -4.81 0.81 5.10
C VAL A 115 -6.11 1.59 5.21
N VAL A 116 -7.25 0.92 4.98
CA VAL A 116 -8.55 1.55 5.14
C VAL A 116 -8.92 1.59 6.61
N THR A 117 -9.32 2.76 7.08
CA THR A 117 -9.70 2.99 8.47
C THR A 117 -11.13 3.51 8.47
N THR A 118 -12.06 2.72 8.99
CA THR A 118 -13.48 3.01 8.85
C THR A 118 -14.24 2.88 10.17
N GLU A 119 -15.41 3.53 10.23
CA GLU A 119 -16.29 3.46 11.39
C GLU A 119 -17.05 2.15 11.44
N ASN A 120 -17.31 1.53 10.28
CA ASN A 120 -18.08 0.28 10.18
C ASN A 120 -17.59 -0.56 8.99
N ILE A 121 -18.08 -1.79 8.92
CA ILE A 121 -17.65 -2.74 7.89
C ILE A 121 -18.17 -2.35 6.51
N GLU A 122 -19.33 -1.72 6.41
CA GLU A 122 -19.90 -1.29 5.13
C GLU A 122 -18.99 -0.29 4.44
N GLN A 123 -18.43 0.65 5.19
CA GLN A 123 -17.47 1.60 4.66
C GLN A 123 -16.19 0.91 4.16
N ALA A 124 -15.74 -0.12 4.89
CA ALA A 124 -14.55 -0.87 4.48
C ALA A 124 -14.81 -1.63 3.17
N ILE A 125 -15.98 -2.24 3.05
CA ILE A 125 -16.38 -2.96 1.83
C ILE A 125 -16.41 -1.99 0.64
N GLU A 126 -16.97 -0.80 0.81
CA GLU A 126 -17.05 0.19 -0.26
C GLU A 126 -15.65 0.57 -0.77
N ARG A 127 -14.70 0.78 0.13
CA ARG A 127 -13.33 1.16 -0.24
C ARG A 127 -12.50 0.02 -0.79
N ALA A 128 -12.99 -1.20 -0.65
CA ALA A 128 -12.34 -2.40 -1.19
C ALA A 128 -12.90 -2.81 -2.56
N GLY A 129 -13.80 -2.01 -3.15
CA GLY A 129 -14.19 -2.20 -4.53
C GLY A 129 -15.67 -2.34 -4.85
N THR A 130 -16.59 -1.91 -3.96
CA THR A 130 -18.02 -1.98 -4.29
C THR A 130 -18.58 -0.69 -4.86
N ILE A 131 -18.37 0.46 -4.19
CA ILE A 131 -18.93 1.75 -4.62
C ILE A 131 -17.84 2.79 -4.82
N ALA A 132 -16.97 2.97 -3.83
CA ALA A 132 -15.96 4.03 -3.81
C ALA A 132 -14.66 3.65 -4.53
N GLY A 133 -14.66 2.60 -5.34
CA GLY A 133 -13.47 2.09 -5.99
C GLY A 133 -12.66 1.18 -5.06
N ASN A 134 -11.42 0.89 -5.44
CA ASN A 134 -10.55 0.00 -4.68
C ASN A 134 -9.29 0.75 -4.26
N LYS A 135 -9.08 0.87 -2.95
CA LYS A 135 -7.93 1.59 -2.40
C LYS A 135 -6.59 0.91 -2.76
N GLY A 136 -6.58 -0.41 -2.89
CA GLY A 136 -5.39 -1.14 -3.34
C GLY A 136 -5.03 -0.81 -4.78
N TYR A 137 -6.02 -0.74 -5.65
CA TYR A 137 -5.83 -0.33 -7.04
C TYR A 137 -5.24 1.09 -7.10
N ASP A 138 -5.80 2.01 -6.33
CA ASP A 138 -5.32 3.40 -6.27
C ASP A 138 -3.86 3.46 -5.82
N CYS A 139 -3.50 2.64 -4.84
CA CYS A 139 -2.11 2.57 -4.36
C CYS A 139 -1.16 2.03 -5.43
N ALA A 140 -1.62 1.09 -6.26
CA ALA A 140 -0.81 0.57 -7.36
C ALA A 140 -0.45 1.67 -8.36
N LEU A 141 -1.46 2.45 -8.77
CA LEU A 141 -1.23 3.57 -9.69
C LEU A 141 -0.35 4.63 -9.06
N GLY A 142 -0.61 4.97 -7.80
CA GLY A 142 0.22 5.92 -7.06
C GLY A 142 1.67 5.46 -6.93
N ALA A 143 1.88 4.15 -6.73
CA ALA A 143 3.23 3.59 -6.65
C ALA A 143 4.00 3.79 -7.97
N ILE A 144 3.37 3.47 -9.09
CA ILE A 144 4.00 3.64 -10.41
C ILE A 144 4.35 5.11 -10.65
N GLU A 145 3.41 6.01 -10.39
CA GLU A 145 3.63 7.44 -10.53
C GLU A 145 4.80 7.91 -9.67
N MET A 146 4.82 7.53 -8.41
CA MET A 146 5.85 7.97 -7.46
C MET A 146 7.23 7.37 -7.76
N ILE A 147 7.28 6.13 -8.22
CA ILE A 147 8.55 5.52 -8.64
C ILE A 147 9.17 6.34 -9.76
N ASN A 148 8.37 6.67 -10.77
CA ASN A 148 8.85 7.42 -11.92
C ASN A 148 9.24 8.86 -11.54
N LEU A 149 8.50 9.47 -10.62
CA LEU A 149 8.84 10.80 -10.12
C LEU A 149 10.18 10.80 -9.37
N VAL A 150 10.37 9.84 -8.47
CA VAL A 150 11.63 9.70 -7.73
C VAL A 150 12.81 9.48 -8.68
N ARG A 151 12.62 8.65 -9.71
CA ARG A 151 13.66 8.39 -10.71
C ARG A 151 14.05 9.65 -11.49
N GLN A 152 13.09 10.53 -11.76
CA GLN A 152 13.36 11.80 -12.45
C GLN A 152 14.14 12.78 -11.60
N ILE A 153 13.91 12.78 -10.29
CA ILE A 153 14.61 13.69 -9.37
C ILE A 153 16.01 13.17 -9.10
N GLY A 154 16.18 11.88 -9.00
CA GLY A 154 17.47 11.24 -8.78
C GLY A 154 17.66 10.77 -7.33
#